data_04b4009d57d1ce675e9cd9416377fc56
#
_entry.id   04b4009d57d1ce675e9cd9416377fc56
#
_cell.length_a   1.000
_cell.length_b   1.000
_cell.length_c   1.000
_cell.angle_alpha   90.00
_cell.angle_beta   90.00
_cell.angle_gamma   90.00
#
_symmetry.space_group_name_H-M   'P 1'
#
loop_
_entity.id
_entity.type
_entity.pdbx_description
1 polymer ?
#
loop_
_entity_poly.entity_id
_entity_poly.type
_entity_poly.pdbx_seq_one_letter_code
_entity_poly.pdbx_strand_id
1 'polypeptide(L)'
;GGGIYPVQEFNGKLYVVVCTGDTSTLNEETGTMRSFAIYVGENKGDSTNKADWTWRPLVGDTAKGAKYYYGLDKSRVSAGACTLQVYGDHLYIGDYNDVSSALQGFVTKSNFVTQATNLEQSVNLYRMDKNENVEMLVGDKNDTFPKGGSTGLGSGYDNHMNQYTWQTTVHEGKMYLSTMNTTTLLEPIAQFTNGDIPVSYTHLTLP
;
A
#
# COMPACT_ATOMS: atom_id res chain seq x y z
N GLY A 1 -6.17 16.28 -3.89
CA GLY A 1 -5.81 15.44 -5.01
C GLY A 1 -4.64 14.56 -4.67
N GLY A 2 -4.66 13.32 -5.12
CA GLY A 2 -3.58 12.38 -4.90
C GLY A 2 -2.37 12.63 -5.81
N GLY A 3 -1.23 12.08 -5.43
CA GLY A 3 -0.01 12.08 -6.23
C GLY A 3 0.06 10.86 -7.16
N ILE A 4 0.82 11.00 -8.24
CA ILE A 4 1.28 9.86 -9.04
C ILE A 4 2.56 9.35 -8.40
N TYR A 5 2.59 8.05 -8.11
CA TYR A 5 3.74 7.34 -7.55
C TYR A 5 4.38 6.45 -8.61
N PRO A 6 4.85 5.24 -8.34
CA PRO A 6 5.60 4.51 -9.35
C PRO A 6 4.80 4.32 -10.65
N VAL A 7 5.55 4.35 -11.73
CA VAL A 7 5.09 4.04 -13.07
C VAL A 7 5.99 2.92 -13.59
N GLN A 8 5.39 1.85 -14.08
CA GLN A 8 6.14 0.69 -14.57
C GLN A 8 5.51 0.10 -15.83
N GLU A 9 6.33 -0.14 -16.83
CA GLU A 9 5.94 -0.95 -17.98
C GLU A 9 5.99 -2.43 -17.61
N PHE A 10 4.92 -3.16 -17.94
CA PHE A 10 4.83 -4.61 -17.76
C PHE A 10 3.93 -5.20 -18.84
N ASN A 11 4.42 -6.24 -19.52
CA ASN A 11 3.69 -6.95 -20.57
C ASN A 11 3.10 -6.02 -21.66
N GLY A 12 3.88 -5.01 -22.09
CA GLY A 12 3.48 -4.05 -23.12
C GLY A 12 2.44 -3.01 -22.69
N LYS A 13 2.16 -2.90 -21.39
CA LYS A 13 1.23 -1.94 -20.80
C LYS A 13 1.93 -1.09 -19.76
N LEU A 14 1.41 0.11 -19.54
CA LEU A 14 1.91 1.02 -18.52
C LEU A 14 1.03 0.96 -17.28
N TYR A 15 1.60 0.61 -16.14
CA TYR A 15 0.93 0.59 -14.85
C TYR A 15 1.31 1.83 -14.06
N VAL A 16 0.31 2.57 -13.59
CA VAL A 16 0.49 3.84 -12.90
C VAL A 16 -0.24 3.79 -11.56
N VAL A 17 0.51 3.96 -10.48
CA VAL A 17 -0.07 4.08 -9.15
C VAL A 17 -0.49 5.53 -8.90
N VAL A 18 -1.73 5.70 -8.46
CA VAL A 18 -2.27 6.97 -8.01
C VAL A 18 -2.63 6.85 -6.54
N CYS A 19 -1.95 7.61 -5.69
CA CYS A 19 -2.30 7.69 -4.29
C CYS A 19 -3.46 8.66 -4.10
N THR A 20 -4.49 8.23 -3.41
CA THR A 20 -5.76 8.96 -3.33
C THR A 20 -5.80 10.05 -2.27
N GLY A 21 -4.66 10.36 -1.64
CA GLY A 21 -4.52 11.44 -0.66
C GLY A 21 -4.88 11.01 0.76
N ASP A 22 -5.62 11.81 1.48
CA ASP A 22 -5.91 11.62 2.91
C ASP A 22 -6.56 10.26 3.21
N THR A 23 -5.75 9.32 3.73
CA THR A 23 -6.18 7.98 4.13
C THR A 23 -6.90 7.96 5.48
N SER A 24 -6.90 9.07 6.20
CA SER A 24 -7.58 9.20 7.50
C SER A 24 -9.08 9.43 7.36
N THR A 25 -9.60 9.64 6.15
CA THR A 25 -11.01 9.88 5.89
C THR A 25 -11.71 8.69 5.26
N LEU A 26 -12.72 8.20 5.95
CA LEU A 26 -13.72 7.31 5.39
C LEU A 26 -14.51 8.07 4.30
N ASN A 27 -14.73 7.48 3.15
CA ASN A 27 -15.70 8.01 2.21
C ASN A 27 -17.10 7.72 2.76
N GLU A 28 -17.80 8.75 3.22
CA GLU A 28 -19.12 8.60 3.86
C GLU A 28 -20.18 8.05 2.92
N GLU A 29 -20.09 8.33 1.62
CA GLU A 29 -21.08 7.84 0.63
C GLU A 29 -20.97 6.35 0.38
N THR A 30 -19.75 5.81 0.37
CA THR A 30 -19.48 4.40 0.02
C THR A 30 -19.14 3.54 1.22
N GLY A 31 -18.92 4.13 2.39
CA GLY A 31 -18.44 3.44 3.57
C GLY A 31 -17.02 2.90 3.41
N THR A 32 -16.25 3.42 2.45
CA THR A 32 -14.94 2.90 2.08
C THR A 32 -13.83 3.88 2.40
N MET A 33 -12.71 3.36 2.83
CA MET A 33 -11.49 4.16 2.99
C MET A 33 -10.81 4.33 1.63
N ARG A 34 -10.33 5.53 1.34
CA ARG A 34 -9.55 5.78 0.14
C ARG A 34 -8.11 5.31 0.35
N SER A 35 -7.61 4.62 -0.65
CA SER A 35 -6.26 4.12 -0.70
C SER A 35 -5.68 4.33 -2.10
N PHE A 36 -4.64 3.61 -2.49
CA PHE A 36 -4.11 3.72 -3.84
C PHE A 36 -5.02 3.07 -4.90
N ALA A 37 -4.94 3.63 -6.09
CA ALA A 37 -5.47 3.05 -7.31
C ALA A 37 -4.33 2.69 -8.27
N ILE A 38 -4.56 1.73 -9.14
CA ILE A 38 -3.66 1.41 -10.25
C ILE A 38 -4.44 1.54 -11.55
N TYR A 39 -3.94 2.40 -12.43
CA TYR A 39 -4.45 2.55 -13.79
C TYR A 39 -3.55 1.83 -14.77
N VAL A 40 -4.16 1.24 -15.79
CA VAL A 40 -3.47 0.56 -16.88
C VAL A 40 -3.64 1.38 -18.14
N GLY A 41 -2.52 1.78 -18.73
CA GLY A 41 -2.45 2.46 -19.99
C GLY A 41 -2.02 1.52 -21.10
N GLU A 42 -2.76 1.51 -22.21
CA GLU A 42 -2.42 0.79 -23.42
C GLU A 42 -2.26 1.81 -24.56
N ASN A 43 -1.11 1.79 -25.20
CA ASN A 43 -0.83 2.62 -26.37
C ASN A 43 -1.04 1.82 -27.65
N LYS A 44 -1.75 2.39 -28.62
CA LYS A 44 -2.04 1.76 -29.92
C LYS A 44 -1.41 2.49 -31.10
N GLY A 45 -0.51 3.43 -30.84
CA GLY A 45 0.12 4.23 -31.88
C GLY A 45 1.35 4.97 -31.38
N ASP A 46 1.39 6.27 -31.55
CA ASP A 46 2.48 7.12 -31.07
C ASP A 46 2.36 7.36 -29.56
N SER A 47 3.39 6.95 -28.80
CA SER A 47 3.42 7.11 -27.35
C SER A 47 3.43 8.58 -26.87
N THR A 48 3.79 9.51 -27.76
CA THR A 48 3.74 10.94 -27.48
C THR A 48 2.36 11.55 -27.74
N ASN A 49 1.51 10.83 -28.49
CA ASN A 49 0.17 11.27 -28.81
C ASN A 49 -0.82 10.79 -27.75
N LYS A 50 -1.39 11.72 -26.99
CA LYS A 50 -2.39 11.44 -25.96
C LYS A 50 -3.60 10.65 -26.50
N ALA A 51 -4.01 10.87 -27.75
CA ALA A 51 -5.17 10.21 -28.36
C ALA A 51 -4.95 8.71 -28.60
N ASP A 52 -3.69 8.26 -28.66
CA ASP A 52 -3.35 6.86 -28.90
C ASP A 52 -3.33 6.02 -27.62
N TRP A 53 -3.54 6.64 -26.47
CA TRP A 53 -3.62 5.98 -25.18
C TRP A 53 -5.06 5.71 -24.76
N THR A 54 -5.29 4.49 -24.28
CA THR A 54 -6.51 4.11 -23.55
C THR A 54 -6.16 3.78 -22.11
N TRP A 55 -6.99 4.25 -21.17
CA TRP A 55 -6.76 4.07 -19.74
C TRP A 55 -7.96 3.41 -19.08
N ARG A 56 -7.70 2.47 -18.18
CA ARG A 56 -8.72 1.83 -17.35
C ARG A 56 -8.23 1.61 -15.93
N PRO A 57 -9.12 1.59 -14.93
CA PRO A 57 -8.74 1.21 -13.58
C PRO A 57 -8.55 -0.31 -13.50
N LEU A 58 -7.46 -0.75 -12.87
CA LEU A 58 -7.23 -2.13 -12.45
C LEU A 58 -7.54 -2.29 -10.97
N VAL A 59 -7.02 -1.40 -10.15
CA VAL A 59 -7.29 -1.26 -8.72
C VAL A 59 -7.97 0.08 -8.51
N GLY A 60 -9.14 0.08 -7.89
CA GLY A 60 -9.91 1.30 -7.72
C GLY A 60 -11.37 1.05 -7.38
N ASP A 61 -12.25 1.87 -7.93
CA ASP A 61 -13.69 1.74 -7.78
C ASP A 61 -14.23 0.59 -8.64
N THR A 62 -14.64 -0.48 -7.99
CA THR A 62 -15.18 -1.66 -8.68
C THR A 62 -16.52 -1.38 -9.36
N ALA A 63 -17.29 -0.41 -8.89
CA ALA A 63 -18.52 0.03 -9.56
C ALA A 63 -18.22 0.78 -10.86
N LYS A 64 -17.01 1.30 -11.03
CA LYS A 64 -16.52 1.96 -12.24
C LYS A 64 -15.62 1.06 -13.10
N GLY A 65 -15.66 -0.24 -12.89
CA GLY A 65 -15.02 -1.23 -13.72
C GLY A 65 -13.61 -1.64 -13.29
N ALA A 66 -13.14 -1.24 -12.11
CA ALA A 66 -11.89 -1.78 -11.57
C ALA A 66 -12.05 -3.27 -11.24
N LYS A 67 -11.04 -4.07 -11.56
CA LYS A 67 -11.01 -5.50 -11.22
C LYS A 67 -10.87 -5.72 -9.72
N TYR A 68 -10.08 -4.89 -9.06
CA TYR A 68 -9.80 -4.94 -7.64
C TYR A 68 -10.19 -3.64 -6.95
N TYR A 69 -10.58 -3.76 -5.69
CA TYR A 69 -10.91 -2.61 -4.87
C TYR A 69 -9.64 -1.79 -4.52
N TYR A 70 -9.83 -0.52 -4.18
CA TYR A 70 -8.76 0.37 -3.72
C TYR A 70 -7.84 -0.31 -2.70
N GLY A 71 -6.52 -0.19 -2.89
CA GLY A 71 -5.52 -0.77 -2.00
C GLY A 71 -5.47 -2.29 -1.96
N LEU A 72 -6.22 -2.98 -2.83
CA LEU A 72 -6.34 -4.45 -2.89
C LEU A 72 -7.03 -5.09 -1.67
N ASP A 73 -7.45 -4.31 -0.69
CA ASP A 73 -8.11 -4.77 0.52
C ASP A 73 -9.08 -3.71 1.05
N LYS A 74 -10.36 -4.07 1.22
CA LYS A 74 -11.41 -3.14 1.70
C LYS A 74 -11.23 -2.72 3.15
N SER A 75 -10.63 -3.55 3.97
CA SER A 75 -10.41 -3.30 5.39
C SER A 75 -9.17 -2.45 5.65
N ARG A 76 -8.34 -2.23 4.61
CA ARG A 76 -7.03 -1.64 4.75
C ARG A 76 -7.03 -0.18 4.31
N VAL A 77 -6.46 0.66 5.14
CA VAL A 77 -6.18 2.06 4.83
C VAL A 77 -4.70 2.19 4.49
N SER A 78 -4.34 1.82 3.27
CA SER A 78 -2.99 2.02 2.78
C SER A 78 -2.91 3.33 2.03
N ALA A 79 -1.95 4.19 2.37
CA ALA A 79 -1.78 5.49 1.73
C ALA A 79 -1.37 5.38 0.27
N GLY A 80 -0.66 4.32 -0.11
CA GLY A 80 -0.24 4.15 -1.47
C GLY A 80 0.52 2.85 -1.73
N ALA A 81 1.05 2.75 -2.94
CA ALA A 81 2.07 1.77 -3.29
C ALA A 81 3.34 2.51 -3.67
N CYS A 82 4.42 2.28 -2.93
CA CYS A 82 5.72 2.89 -3.20
C CYS A 82 6.46 2.21 -4.34
N THR A 83 6.15 0.96 -4.62
CA THR A 83 6.96 0.12 -5.49
C THR A 83 6.09 -0.61 -6.50
N LEU A 84 6.51 -0.51 -7.76
CA LEU A 84 6.18 -1.44 -8.82
C LEU A 84 7.49 -1.99 -9.36
N GLN A 85 7.69 -3.31 -9.30
CA GLN A 85 8.91 -3.97 -9.76
C GLN A 85 8.59 -5.16 -10.64
N VAL A 86 9.09 -5.15 -11.87
CA VAL A 86 9.05 -6.36 -12.72
C VAL A 86 10.14 -7.32 -12.26
N TYR A 87 9.76 -8.54 -11.99
CA TYR A 87 10.68 -9.62 -11.67
C TYR A 87 10.13 -10.96 -12.18
N GLY A 88 10.90 -11.64 -13.01
CA GLY A 88 10.41 -12.80 -13.73
C GLY A 88 9.19 -12.48 -14.58
N ASP A 89 8.14 -13.27 -14.46
CA ASP A 89 6.88 -13.12 -15.20
C ASP A 89 5.82 -12.28 -14.50
N HIS A 90 6.18 -11.56 -13.43
CA HIS A 90 5.25 -10.86 -12.57
C HIS A 90 5.62 -9.41 -12.36
N LEU A 91 4.60 -8.60 -12.09
CA LEU A 91 4.72 -7.26 -11.53
C LEU A 91 4.48 -7.33 -10.01
N TYR A 92 5.47 -6.95 -9.23
CA TYR A 92 5.40 -6.89 -7.78
C TYR A 92 4.94 -5.51 -7.34
N ILE A 93 4.02 -5.48 -6.38
CA ILE A 93 3.39 -4.25 -5.86
C ILE A 93 3.63 -4.22 -4.36
N GLY A 94 4.41 -3.26 -3.91
CA GLY A 94 4.68 -3.01 -2.50
C GLY A 94 3.96 -1.76 -2.02
N ASP A 95 3.15 -1.88 -0.99
CA ASP A 95 2.39 -0.76 -0.45
C ASP A 95 3.13 -0.01 0.67
N TYR A 96 2.55 1.07 1.14
CA TYR A 96 2.98 1.79 2.34
C TYR A 96 1.78 2.35 3.11
N ASN A 97 1.96 2.53 4.40
CA ASN A 97 1.02 3.24 5.25
C ASN A 97 1.61 4.60 5.64
N ASP A 98 0.84 5.67 5.47
CA ASP A 98 1.27 7.02 5.88
C ASP A 98 1.05 7.24 7.37
N VAL A 99 2.07 6.84 8.16
CA VAL A 99 2.07 6.99 9.61
C VAL A 99 1.92 8.45 10.03
N SER A 100 2.47 9.40 9.26
CA SER A 100 2.38 10.83 9.59
C SER A 100 0.94 11.31 9.54
N SER A 101 0.22 10.96 8.47
CA SER A 101 -1.21 11.28 8.33
C SER A 101 -2.06 10.56 9.37
N ALA A 102 -1.74 9.31 9.70
CA ALA A 102 -2.43 8.55 10.72
C ALA A 102 -2.24 9.18 12.12
N LEU A 103 -1.02 9.58 12.48
CA LEU A 103 -0.72 10.28 13.73
C LEU A 103 -1.43 11.63 13.81
N GLN A 104 -1.38 12.42 12.73
CA GLN A 104 -2.09 13.69 12.68
C GLN A 104 -3.60 13.50 12.83
N GLY A 105 -4.16 12.52 12.17
CA GLY A 105 -5.57 12.17 12.29
C GLY A 105 -5.95 11.73 13.70
N PHE A 106 -5.08 10.98 14.38
CA PHE A 106 -5.27 10.54 15.76
C PHE A 106 -5.40 11.72 16.74
N VAL A 107 -4.61 12.77 16.55
CA VAL A 107 -4.63 13.98 17.39
C VAL A 107 -5.81 14.90 17.07
N THR A 108 -6.19 15.00 15.80
CA THR A 108 -7.11 16.04 15.32
C THR A 108 -8.54 15.56 15.09
N LYS A 109 -8.77 14.25 14.96
CA LYS A 109 -10.08 13.67 14.61
C LYS A 109 -10.66 12.86 15.77
N SER A 110 -11.97 12.89 15.87
CA SER A 110 -12.72 12.22 16.95
C SER A 110 -12.84 10.68 16.78
N ASN A 111 -12.47 10.13 15.63
CA ASN A 111 -12.59 8.69 15.38
C ASN A 111 -11.32 7.94 15.82
N PHE A 112 -11.20 7.74 17.12
CA PHE A 112 -10.06 7.08 17.76
C PHE A 112 -9.81 5.66 17.21
N VAL A 113 -10.87 4.86 17.07
CA VAL A 113 -10.73 3.45 16.63
C VAL A 113 -10.14 3.36 15.22
N THR A 114 -10.67 4.15 14.29
CA THR A 114 -10.16 4.16 12.91
C THR A 114 -8.69 4.62 12.86
N GLN A 115 -8.34 5.63 13.63
CA GLN A 115 -6.97 6.14 13.66
C GLN A 115 -6.00 5.14 14.32
N ALA A 116 -6.41 4.47 15.39
CA ALA A 116 -5.61 3.41 15.99
C ALA A 116 -5.39 2.24 15.03
N THR A 117 -6.43 1.82 14.31
CA THR A 117 -6.31 0.79 13.27
C THR A 117 -5.34 1.21 12.16
N ASN A 118 -5.37 2.49 11.75
CA ASN A 118 -4.44 2.99 10.74
C ASN A 118 -2.98 2.96 11.22
N LEU A 119 -2.74 3.23 12.51
CA LEU A 119 -1.40 3.17 13.09
C LEU A 119 -0.85 1.74 13.16
N GLU A 120 -1.72 0.76 13.32
CA GLU A 120 -1.34 -0.65 13.39
C GLU A 120 -1.12 -1.30 12.03
N GLN A 121 -1.60 -0.68 10.95
CA GLN A 121 -1.43 -1.26 9.61
C GLN A 121 0.03 -1.19 9.16
N SER A 122 0.52 -2.31 8.69
CA SER A 122 1.87 -2.46 8.14
C SER A 122 1.80 -2.82 6.65
N VAL A 123 2.94 -2.94 5.99
CA VAL A 123 2.99 -3.15 4.54
C VAL A 123 2.60 -4.56 4.14
N ASN A 124 2.00 -4.66 2.97
CA ASN A 124 1.78 -5.91 2.25
C ASN A 124 2.62 -5.94 0.97
N LEU A 125 2.88 -7.13 0.49
CA LEU A 125 3.51 -7.37 -0.79
C LEU A 125 2.59 -8.24 -1.64
N TYR A 126 2.34 -7.77 -2.85
CA TYR A 126 1.54 -8.48 -3.84
C TYR A 126 2.37 -8.76 -5.09
N ARG A 127 1.96 -9.72 -5.89
CA ARG A 127 2.42 -9.87 -7.26
C ARG A 127 1.25 -10.10 -8.21
N MET A 128 1.44 -9.70 -9.44
CA MET A 128 0.44 -9.77 -10.48
C MET A 128 1.02 -10.49 -11.69
N ASP A 129 0.28 -11.42 -12.26
CA ASP A 129 0.63 -12.10 -13.50
C ASP A 129 0.27 -11.28 -14.74
N LYS A 130 0.61 -11.79 -15.94
CA LYS A 130 0.31 -11.16 -17.24
C LYS A 130 -1.19 -11.05 -17.56
N ASN A 131 -2.03 -11.83 -16.87
CA ASN A 131 -3.48 -11.80 -16.98
C ASN A 131 -4.12 -10.88 -15.90
N GLU A 132 -3.28 -10.12 -15.20
CA GLU A 132 -3.71 -9.21 -14.14
C GLU A 132 -4.41 -9.92 -12.96
N ASN A 133 -4.02 -11.16 -12.68
CA ASN A 133 -4.41 -11.82 -11.46
C ASN A 133 -3.41 -11.49 -10.35
N VAL A 134 -3.93 -10.95 -9.25
CA VAL A 134 -3.12 -10.55 -8.09
C VAL A 134 -3.13 -11.64 -7.04
N GLU A 135 -1.96 -11.95 -6.51
CA GLU A 135 -1.70 -12.81 -5.38
C GLU A 135 -1.04 -12.00 -4.26
N MET A 136 -1.46 -12.20 -3.02
CA MET A 136 -0.78 -11.63 -1.87
C MET A 136 0.35 -12.56 -1.42
N LEU A 137 1.58 -12.05 -1.36
CA LEU A 137 2.76 -12.79 -0.92
C LEU A 137 3.00 -12.63 0.57
N VAL A 138 2.89 -11.39 1.06
CA VAL A 138 3.06 -11.00 2.47
C VAL A 138 1.85 -10.19 2.88
N GLY A 139 1.19 -10.57 3.94
CA GLY A 139 0.01 -9.88 4.44
C GLY A 139 -0.89 -10.77 5.28
N ASP A 140 -1.65 -10.15 6.17
CA ASP A 140 -2.64 -10.84 7.00
C ASP A 140 -3.84 -11.28 6.17
N LYS A 141 -4.55 -12.28 6.69
CA LYS A 141 -5.81 -12.75 6.09
C LYS A 141 -6.83 -11.62 6.05
N ASN A 142 -7.51 -11.50 4.92
CA ASN A 142 -8.58 -10.52 4.72
C ASN A 142 -9.64 -11.07 3.76
N ASP A 143 -10.69 -10.30 3.50
CA ASP A 143 -11.81 -10.74 2.64
C ASP A 143 -11.38 -11.00 1.19
N THR A 144 -10.44 -10.22 0.67
CA THR A 144 -9.91 -10.40 -0.69
C THR A 144 -8.94 -11.58 -0.77
N PHE A 145 -8.13 -11.77 0.27
CA PHE A 145 -7.11 -12.81 0.37
C PHE A 145 -7.30 -13.64 1.65
N PRO A 146 -8.32 -14.52 1.70
CA PRO A 146 -8.71 -15.22 2.93
C PRO A 146 -7.68 -16.22 3.45
N LYS A 147 -6.69 -16.56 2.64
CA LYS A 147 -5.57 -17.44 3.05
C LYS A 147 -4.39 -16.66 3.63
N GLY A 148 -4.39 -15.34 3.50
CA GLY A 148 -3.23 -14.51 3.84
C GLY A 148 -2.13 -14.58 2.78
N GLY A 149 -0.94 -14.08 3.13
CA GLY A 149 0.22 -14.11 2.25
C GLY A 149 0.69 -15.54 1.96
N SER A 150 0.99 -15.84 0.70
CA SER A 150 1.43 -17.19 0.27
C SER A 150 2.80 -17.59 0.82
N THR A 151 3.59 -16.64 1.31
CA THR A 151 4.86 -16.92 2.01
C THR A 151 4.65 -17.39 3.45
N GLY A 152 3.45 -17.25 4.00
CA GLY A 152 3.14 -17.48 5.40
C GLY A 152 3.45 -16.30 6.32
N LEU A 153 4.05 -15.21 5.79
CA LEU A 153 4.32 -14.00 6.56
C LEU A 153 3.10 -13.08 6.57
N GLY A 154 2.77 -12.57 7.73
CA GLY A 154 1.76 -11.54 7.93
C GLY A 154 2.22 -10.16 7.47
N SER A 155 1.34 -9.16 7.58
CA SER A 155 1.62 -7.78 7.21
C SER A 155 2.88 -7.27 7.90
N GLY A 156 3.68 -6.48 7.16
CA GLY A 156 4.96 -5.97 7.64
C GLY A 156 6.04 -7.04 7.77
N TYR A 157 5.88 -8.22 7.17
CA TYR A 157 6.79 -9.35 7.36
C TYR A 157 6.83 -9.80 8.84
N ASP A 158 5.66 -9.94 9.45
CA ASP A 158 5.42 -10.20 10.88
C ASP A 158 5.92 -9.08 11.81
N ASN A 159 6.14 -7.88 11.29
CA ASN A 159 6.52 -6.72 12.09
C ASN A 159 5.66 -5.50 11.71
N HIS A 160 4.66 -5.17 12.54
CA HIS A 160 3.72 -4.08 12.31
C HIS A 160 4.38 -2.68 12.22
N MET A 161 5.63 -2.54 12.65
CA MET A 161 6.37 -1.28 12.53
C MET A 161 7.00 -1.09 11.15
N ASN A 162 6.97 -2.10 10.27
CA ASN A 162 7.34 -1.97 8.86
C ASN A 162 6.21 -1.33 8.08
N GLN A 163 6.26 0.00 7.91
CA GLN A 163 5.17 0.80 7.37
C GLN A 163 5.33 1.17 5.89
N TYR A 164 6.53 1.00 5.34
CA TYR A 164 6.81 1.30 3.93
C TYR A 164 7.54 0.13 3.26
N THR A 165 7.05 -0.28 2.10
CA THR A 165 7.88 -0.95 1.10
C THR A 165 8.64 0.14 0.36
N TRP A 166 9.89 0.42 0.77
CA TRP A 166 10.58 1.64 0.38
C TRP A 166 11.11 1.58 -1.04
N GLN A 167 11.88 0.56 -1.34
CA GLN A 167 12.47 0.36 -2.67
C GLN A 167 12.62 -1.12 -2.98
N THR A 168 12.72 -1.39 -4.27
CA THR A 168 13.05 -2.70 -4.79
C THR A 168 14.12 -2.58 -5.87
N THR A 169 14.90 -3.63 -6.03
CA THR A 169 15.83 -3.77 -7.14
C THR A 169 16.01 -5.25 -7.49
N VAL A 170 16.45 -5.50 -8.71
CA VAL A 170 16.81 -6.85 -9.16
C VAL A 170 18.31 -6.88 -9.44
N HIS A 171 19.01 -7.82 -8.82
CA HIS A 171 20.45 -8.02 -9.00
C HIS A 171 20.76 -9.50 -9.02
N GLU A 172 21.54 -9.96 -9.98
CA GLU A 172 21.96 -11.37 -10.14
C GLU A 172 20.81 -12.38 -10.01
N GLY A 173 19.67 -12.10 -10.68
CA GLY A 173 18.50 -12.97 -10.71
C GLY A 173 17.72 -13.04 -9.39
N LYS A 174 17.99 -12.16 -8.44
CA LYS A 174 17.26 -12.03 -7.18
C LYS A 174 16.62 -10.66 -7.07
N MET A 175 15.42 -10.61 -6.50
CA MET A 175 14.77 -9.36 -6.15
C MET A 175 15.08 -9.03 -4.69
N TYR A 176 15.55 -7.82 -4.46
CA TYR A 176 15.80 -7.25 -3.14
C TYR A 176 14.72 -6.21 -2.86
N LEU A 177 14.20 -6.22 -1.65
CA LEU A 177 13.17 -5.31 -1.19
C LEU A 177 13.62 -4.74 0.15
N SER A 178 13.47 -3.43 0.33
CA SER A 178 13.70 -2.75 1.59
C SER A 178 12.39 -2.27 2.20
N THR A 179 12.33 -2.32 3.53
CA THR A 179 11.23 -1.75 4.30
C THR A 179 11.74 -0.59 5.16
N MET A 180 10.87 0.38 5.41
CA MET A 180 11.13 1.39 6.43
C MET A 180 10.40 0.99 7.71
N ASN A 181 11.17 0.76 8.76
CA ASN A 181 10.65 0.52 10.10
C ASN A 181 10.46 1.85 10.84
N THR A 182 9.27 2.09 11.36
CA THR A 182 8.91 3.36 11.99
C THR A 182 9.18 3.42 13.49
N THR A 183 9.75 2.37 14.08
CA THR A 183 10.13 2.36 15.50
C THR A 183 11.03 3.55 15.86
N THR A 184 11.93 3.93 14.95
CA THR A 184 12.83 5.08 15.14
C THR A 184 12.11 6.43 15.20
N LEU A 185 10.88 6.53 14.70
CA LEU A 185 10.08 7.74 14.78
C LEU A 185 9.37 7.90 16.14
N LEU A 186 9.29 6.84 16.91
CA LEU A 186 8.60 6.85 18.21
C LEU A 186 9.43 7.55 19.29
N GLU A 187 10.75 7.49 19.20
CA GLU A 187 11.65 8.16 20.12
C GLU A 187 11.49 9.69 20.12
N PRO A 188 11.53 10.38 18.95
CA PRO A 188 11.22 11.80 18.89
C PRO A 188 9.81 12.13 19.41
N ILE A 189 8.80 11.30 19.11
CA ILE A 189 7.43 11.52 19.58
C ILE A 189 7.37 11.44 21.11
N ALA A 190 8.03 10.47 21.73
CA ALA A 190 8.14 10.35 23.18
C ALA A 190 8.80 11.57 23.82
N GLN A 191 9.80 12.17 23.16
CA GLN A 191 10.45 13.40 23.62
C GLN A 191 9.49 14.61 23.56
N PHE A 192 8.67 14.73 22.51
CA PHE A 192 7.68 15.81 22.38
C PHE A 192 6.53 15.72 23.38
N THR A 193 6.24 14.56 23.88
CA THR A 193 5.13 14.33 24.83
C THR A 193 5.59 14.24 26.29
N ASN A 194 6.84 14.60 26.60
CA ASN A 194 7.44 14.46 27.95
C ASN A 194 7.29 13.07 28.58
N GLY A 195 7.21 12.03 27.75
CA GLY A 195 7.03 10.67 28.22
C GLY A 195 5.58 10.30 28.56
N ASP A 196 4.61 11.18 28.32
CA ASP A 196 3.19 10.94 28.58
C ASP A 196 2.51 10.03 27.53
N ILE A 197 3.25 9.55 26.53
CA ILE A 197 2.76 8.44 25.71
C ILE A 197 2.86 7.19 26.56
N PRO A 198 1.75 6.49 26.83
CA PRO A 198 1.82 5.18 27.47
C PRO A 198 2.59 4.26 26.52
N VAL A 199 3.85 4.08 26.83
CA VAL A 199 4.75 3.24 26.03
C VAL A 199 4.39 1.81 26.35
N SER A 200 3.55 1.19 25.52
CA SER A 200 3.38 -0.27 25.52
C SER A 200 4.59 -0.99 24.89
N TYR A 201 5.78 -0.35 24.95
CA TYR A 201 7.02 -0.92 24.47
C TYR A 201 7.46 -2.19 25.21
N THR A 202 6.99 -2.38 26.41
CA THR A 202 7.40 -3.51 27.25
C THR A 202 6.92 -4.87 26.74
N HIS A 203 6.04 -4.88 25.74
CA HIS A 203 5.55 -6.12 25.13
C HIS A 203 6.04 -6.36 23.69
N LEU A 204 6.85 -5.46 23.16
CA LEU A 204 7.52 -5.61 21.87
C LEU A 204 8.97 -6.07 22.01
N THR A 205 9.36 -6.63 23.13
CA THR A 205 10.62 -7.37 23.22
C THR A 205 10.48 -8.62 22.36
N LEU A 206 11.12 -8.54 21.24
CA LEU A 206 11.36 -9.67 20.35
C LEU A 206 11.99 -10.83 21.12
N PRO A 207 11.64 -12.08 20.74
CA PRO A 207 12.32 -13.25 21.24
C PRO A 207 13.78 -13.27 20.81
#